data_e88677b5df0c8cfe89fb365c30d40d36
#
_entry.id   e88677b5df0c8cfe89fb365c30d40d36
#
_cell.length_a   1.000
_cell.length_b   1.000
_cell.length_c   1.000
_cell.angle_alpha   90.00
_cell.angle_beta   90.00
_cell.angle_gamma   90.00
#
_symmetry.space_group_name_H-M   'P 1'
#
loop_
_entity.id
_entity.type
_entity.pdbx_description
1 polymer ?
#
loop_
_entity_poly.entity_id
_entity_poly.type
_entity_poly.pdbx_seq_one_letter_code
_entity_poly.pdbx_strand_id
1 'polypeptide(L)'
;MHVRASRFLASAAVAAAATIAAQPLDRLSGKVVSEAGTPVAAADVRVEALYGFAGGDFLGQRTFAAQTNAKGEWALLAFKAGIWVFDATAPGQLPDAVALPFNLVAPASSGIDRLTPAWHPLLRLSPAPSGDIGRILGDAAEAALARRADRVTPLLSRLADSNDPDVLAAAGSICLLMREAATARPLFRRALERDPKSFRATLGMGSSALMQRNVDEAAKAFAGARDLTKDKDERGYLSAAIAELNKAHNVMRATY
;
A
#
# COMPACT_ATOMS: atom_id res chain seq x y z
N MET A 1 -35.31 -12.92 -80.07
CA MET A 1 -35.50 -12.26 -78.77
C MET A 1 -34.89 -13.14 -77.64
N HIS A 2 -33.68 -12.83 -77.20
CA HIS A 2 -32.99 -13.58 -76.17
C HIS A 2 -32.96 -12.74 -74.90
N VAL A 3 -33.66 -13.15 -73.89
CA VAL A 3 -33.66 -12.55 -72.54
C VAL A 3 -32.50 -13.18 -71.75
N ARG A 4 -31.51 -12.41 -71.43
CA ARG A 4 -30.42 -12.80 -70.51
C ARG A 4 -30.89 -12.62 -69.07
N ALA A 5 -30.94 -13.70 -68.35
CA ALA A 5 -31.15 -13.71 -66.90
C ALA A 5 -29.81 -13.37 -66.20
N SER A 6 -29.74 -12.24 -65.53
CA SER A 6 -28.64 -11.87 -64.66
C SER A 6 -28.82 -12.50 -63.27
N ARG A 7 -27.89 -13.35 -62.87
CA ARG A 7 -27.83 -13.94 -61.55
C ARG A 7 -27.12 -12.93 -60.61
N PHE A 8 -27.82 -12.37 -59.66
CA PHE A 8 -27.23 -11.64 -58.52
C PHE A 8 -26.71 -12.67 -57.51
N LEU A 9 -25.38 -12.69 -57.36
CA LEU A 9 -24.71 -13.34 -56.24
C LEU A 9 -24.76 -12.42 -55.03
N ALA A 10 -25.58 -12.75 -54.05
CA ALA A 10 -25.55 -12.07 -52.76
C ALA A 10 -24.39 -12.64 -51.92
N SER A 11 -23.33 -11.85 -51.74
CA SER A 11 -22.26 -12.16 -50.83
C SER A 11 -22.72 -11.90 -49.40
N ALA A 12 -22.97 -12.98 -48.66
CA ALA A 12 -23.21 -12.91 -47.20
C ALA A 12 -21.85 -12.64 -46.51
N ALA A 13 -21.63 -11.43 -46.09
CA ALA A 13 -20.53 -11.08 -45.18
C ALA A 13 -20.89 -11.60 -43.76
N VAL A 14 -20.23 -12.69 -43.38
CA VAL A 14 -20.27 -13.15 -41.99
C VAL A 14 -19.42 -12.23 -41.16
N ALA A 15 -20.04 -11.31 -40.42
CA ALA A 15 -19.37 -10.51 -39.42
C ALA A 15 -19.05 -11.43 -38.21
N ALA A 16 -17.80 -11.86 -38.15
CA ALA A 16 -17.28 -12.50 -36.93
C ALA A 16 -17.22 -11.45 -35.84
N ALA A 17 -18.22 -11.44 -34.96
CA ALA A 17 -18.17 -10.71 -33.70
C ALA A 17 -17.08 -11.36 -32.84
N ALA A 18 -15.90 -10.74 -32.82
CA ALA A 18 -14.89 -11.09 -31.83
C ALA A 18 -15.44 -10.71 -30.47
N THR A 19 -15.91 -11.69 -29.72
CA THR A 19 -16.17 -11.56 -28.28
C THR A 19 -14.83 -11.26 -27.64
N ILE A 20 -14.56 -9.98 -27.37
CA ILE A 20 -13.50 -9.57 -26.44
C ILE A 20 -13.95 -10.10 -25.10
N ALA A 21 -13.41 -11.25 -24.71
CA ALA A 21 -13.54 -11.73 -23.35
C ALA A 21 -12.94 -10.66 -22.46
N ALA A 22 -13.78 -9.95 -21.69
CA ALA A 22 -13.34 -9.00 -20.69
C ALA A 22 -12.40 -9.76 -19.75
N GLN A 23 -11.12 -9.45 -19.77
CA GLN A 23 -10.18 -10.01 -18.83
C GLN A 23 -10.66 -9.61 -17.42
N PRO A 24 -10.71 -10.54 -16.46
CA PRO A 24 -11.09 -10.19 -15.11
C PRO A 24 -10.12 -9.12 -14.60
N LEU A 25 -10.67 -7.96 -14.22
CA LEU A 25 -9.89 -6.90 -13.61
C LEU A 25 -9.31 -7.44 -12.30
N ASP A 26 -7.99 -7.34 -12.14
CA ASP A 26 -7.33 -7.76 -10.91
C ASP A 26 -7.90 -6.96 -9.74
N ARG A 27 -8.40 -7.68 -8.75
CA ARG A 27 -9.00 -7.14 -7.54
C ARG A 27 -8.03 -7.28 -6.40
N LEU A 28 -7.60 -6.16 -5.84
CA LEU A 28 -6.93 -6.11 -4.56
C LEU A 28 -7.95 -5.87 -3.46
N SER A 29 -7.89 -6.62 -2.38
CA SER A 29 -8.73 -6.41 -1.20
C SER A 29 -7.88 -6.49 0.07
N GLY A 30 -8.36 -5.84 1.12
CA GLY A 30 -7.69 -5.84 2.42
C GLY A 30 -8.66 -5.52 3.53
N LYS A 31 -8.12 -5.29 4.73
CA LYS A 31 -8.90 -4.97 5.93
C LYS A 31 -8.30 -3.80 6.68
N VAL A 32 -9.17 -3.10 7.41
CA VAL A 32 -8.79 -2.13 8.43
C VAL A 32 -9.33 -2.61 9.77
N VAL A 33 -8.46 -2.72 10.75
CA VAL A 33 -8.81 -3.16 12.10
C VAL A 33 -8.25 -2.19 13.14
N SER A 34 -8.81 -2.21 14.34
CA SER A 34 -8.23 -1.55 15.51
C SER A 34 -7.00 -2.33 16.03
N GLU A 35 -6.28 -1.79 16.99
CA GLU A 35 -5.20 -2.51 17.69
C GLU A 35 -5.67 -3.81 18.34
N ALA A 36 -6.92 -3.84 18.82
CA ALA A 36 -7.54 -5.04 19.38
C ALA A 36 -7.98 -6.07 18.32
N GLY A 37 -7.76 -5.80 17.02
CA GLY A 37 -8.19 -6.67 15.93
C GLY A 37 -9.66 -6.54 15.55
N THR A 38 -10.40 -5.59 16.12
CA THR A 38 -11.81 -5.34 15.77
C THR A 38 -11.91 -4.65 14.42
N PRO A 39 -12.82 -5.06 13.52
CA PRO A 39 -13.04 -4.37 12.25
C PRO A 39 -13.39 -2.89 12.44
N VAL A 40 -12.79 -2.01 11.65
CA VAL A 40 -13.12 -0.59 11.59
C VAL A 40 -13.96 -0.33 10.36
N ALA A 41 -15.25 -0.05 10.56
CA ALA A 41 -16.18 0.29 9.49
C ALA A 41 -16.04 1.77 9.08
N ALA A 42 -16.37 2.08 7.83
CA ALA A 42 -16.32 3.43 7.26
C ALA A 42 -14.94 4.11 7.39
N ALA A 43 -13.87 3.33 7.51
CA ALA A 43 -12.52 3.86 7.41
C ALA A 43 -12.22 4.23 5.94
N ASP A 44 -11.64 5.40 5.73
CA ASP A 44 -11.16 5.80 4.42
C ASP A 44 -9.82 5.11 4.15
N VAL A 45 -9.74 4.42 3.03
CA VAL A 45 -8.53 3.77 2.54
C VAL A 45 -8.08 4.46 1.26
N ARG A 46 -6.86 4.95 1.24
CA ARG A 46 -6.21 5.50 0.05
C ARG A 46 -5.01 4.65 -0.32
N VAL A 47 -4.87 4.38 -1.60
CA VAL A 47 -3.77 3.59 -2.14
C VAL A 47 -3.11 4.38 -3.26
N GLU A 48 -1.82 4.63 -3.14
CA GLU A 48 -1.08 5.49 -4.08
C GLU A 48 0.18 4.78 -4.58
N ALA A 49 0.34 4.77 -5.92
CA ALA A 49 1.55 4.27 -6.56
C ALA A 49 2.71 5.24 -6.35
N LEU A 50 3.84 4.75 -5.86
CA LEU A 50 5.07 5.54 -5.75
C LEU A 50 5.93 5.42 -7.01
N TYR A 51 6.19 4.19 -7.43
CA TYR A 51 7.06 3.89 -8.57
C TYR A 51 6.53 2.70 -9.34
N GLY A 52 6.63 2.76 -10.69
CA GLY A 52 6.74 1.54 -11.48
C GLY A 52 8.12 0.93 -11.23
N PHE A 53 8.21 -0.40 -11.14
CA PHE A 53 9.51 -1.08 -11.11
C PHE A 53 10.07 -1.10 -12.53
N ALA A 54 11.40 -1.16 -12.71
CA ALA A 54 12.10 -1.10 -13.98
C ALA A 54 12.28 0.30 -14.62
N GLY A 55 12.20 1.37 -13.83
CA GLY A 55 12.59 2.72 -14.27
C GLY A 55 11.62 3.41 -15.24
N GLY A 56 10.46 2.81 -15.49
CA GLY A 56 9.40 3.42 -16.27
C GLY A 56 8.51 4.34 -15.45
N ASP A 57 8.04 5.42 -16.04
CA ASP A 57 6.97 6.22 -15.46
C ASP A 57 5.72 5.35 -15.27
N PHE A 58 5.06 5.53 -14.13
CA PHE A 58 3.82 4.83 -13.85
C PHE A 58 2.71 5.38 -14.77
N LEU A 59 2.44 4.67 -15.86
CA LEU A 59 1.39 5.04 -16.80
C LEU A 59 0.02 4.59 -16.26
N GLY A 60 -0.84 5.54 -15.94
CA GLY A 60 -2.23 5.28 -15.53
C GLY A 60 -2.63 5.96 -14.22
N GLN A 61 -3.76 5.50 -13.66
CA GLN A 61 -4.26 6.01 -12.39
C GLN A 61 -3.31 5.62 -11.26
N ARG A 62 -2.85 6.63 -10.51
CA ARG A 62 -1.86 6.47 -9.43
C ARG A 62 -2.47 6.44 -8.05
N THR A 63 -3.71 6.90 -7.91
CA THR A 63 -4.38 6.99 -6.62
C THR A 63 -5.76 6.37 -6.70
N PHE A 64 -6.05 5.51 -5.75
CA PHE A 64 -7.36 4.88 -5.57
C PHE A 64 -7.85 5.20 -4.16
N ALA A 65 -9.16 5.24 -4.00
CA ALA A 65 -9.82 5.41 -2.71
C ALA A 65 -10.94 4.39 -2.56
N ALA A 66 -11.13 3.93 -1.35
CA ALA A 66 -12.24 3.06 -0.96
C ALA A 66 -12.63 3.35 0.49
N GLN A 67 -13.83 2.93 0.88
CA GLN A 67 -14.24 2.88 2.28
C GLN A 67 -14.45 1.44 2.71
N THR A 68 -14.17 1.16 3.99
CA THR A 68 -14.41 -0.16 4.54
C THR A 68 -15.88 -0.39 4.81
N ASN A 69 -16.32 -1.65 4.59
CA ASN A 69 -17.65 -2.11 4.97
C ASN A 69 -17.74 -2.40 6.49
N ALA A 70 -18.88 -2.91 6.97
CA ALA A 70 -19.11 -3.25 8.38
C ALA A 70 -18.13 -4.31 8.93
N LYS A 71 -17.46 -5.07 8.07
CA LYS A 71 -16.43 -6.05 8.44
C LYS A 71 -14.99 -5.49 8.34
N GLY A 72 -14.85 -4.18 8.15
CA GLY A 72 -13.56 -3.53 7.93
C GLY A 72 -12.90 -3.87 6.58
N GLU A 73 -13.63 -4.49 5.65
CA GLU A 73 -13.08 -4.92 4.36
C GLU A 73 -13.19 -3.81 3.31
N TRP A 74 -12.16 -3.70 2.47
CA TRP A 74 -12.12 -2.82 1.32
C TRP A 74 -11.63 -3.56 0.07
N ALA A 75 -11.92 -3.03 -1.12
CA ALA A 75 -11.44 -3.59 -2.38
C ALA A 75 -11.24 -2.51 -3.44
N LEU A 76 -10.23 -2.73 -4.29
CA LEU A 76 -9.89 -1.91 -5.43
C LEU A 76 -9.75 -2.78 -6.68
N LEU A 77 -10.00 -2.19 -7.86
CA LEU A 77 -9.86 -2.84 -9.16
C LEU A 77 -8.72 -2.19 -9.96
N ALA A 78 -8.20 -2.93 -10.94
CA ALA A 78 -7.19 -2.45 -11.89
C ALA A 78 -5.84 -2.07 -11.27
N PHE A 79 -5.34 -2.90 -10.38
CA PHE A 79 -4.05 -2.73 -9.71
C PHE A 79 -2.89 -3.08 -10.69
N LYS A 80 -1.75 -2.38 -10.58
CA LYS A 80 -0.57 -2.59 -11.44
C LYS A 80 0.67 -2.94 -10.63
N ALA A 81 1.66 -3.55 -11.30
CA ALA A 81 2.97 -3.83 -10.73
C ALA A 81 3.68 -2.55 -10.24
N GLY A 82 4.35 -2.62 -9.10
CA GLY A 82 5.09 -1.49 -8.54
C GLY A 82 5.10 -1.44 -7.01
N ILE A 83 5.57 -0.33 -6.47
CA ILE A 83 5.54 -0.04 -5.03
C ILE A 83 4.37 0.89 -4.76
N TRP A 84 3.53 0.48 -3.82
CA TRP A 84 2.32 1.18 -3.45
C TRP A 84 2.29 1.50 -1.96
N VAL A 85 1.78 2.67 -1.61
CA VAL A 85 1.50 3.03 -0.22
C VAL A 85 0.01 2.94 0.02
N PHE A 86 -0.32 2.24 1.08
CA PHE A 86 -1.67 2.05 1.59
C PHE A 86 -1.80 2.90 2.84
N ASP A 87 -2.80 3.77 2.85
CA ASP A 87 -3.13 4.62 3.98
C ASP A 87 -4.54 4.27 4.45
N ALA A 88 -4.74 4.18 5.76
CA ALA A 88 -6.07 4.08 6.36
C ALA A 88 -6.27 5.16 7.42
N THR A 89 -7.47 5.73 7.45
CA THR A 89 -7.87 6.73 8.43
C THR A 89 -9.30 6.53 8.88
N ALA A 90 -9.58 6.84 10.15
CA ALA A 90 -10.93 6.86 10.69
C ALA A 90 -11.05 7.92 11.80
N PRO A 91 -12.24 8.48 12.06
CA PRO A 91 -12.43 9.46 13.11
C PRO A 91 -11.98 8.94 14.50
N GLY A 92 -11.24 9.77 15.24
CA GLY A 92 -10.72 9.44 16.56
C GLY A 92 -9.61 8.38 16.60
N GLN A 93 -9.11 7.97 15.44
CA GLN A 93 -8.00 7.03 15.30
C GLN A 93 -6.78 7.73 14.72
N LEU A 94 -5.60 7.28 15.11
CA LEU A 94 -4.37 7.63 14.41
C LEU A 94 -4.29 6.83 13.11
N PRO A 95 -3.85 7.46 12.02
CA PRO A 95 -3.74 6.79 10.74
C PRO A 95 -2.65 5.73 10.74
N ASP A 96 -2.79 4.77 9.85
CA ASP A 96 -1.74 3.82 9.52
C ASP A 96 -1.33 3.96 8.05
N ALA A 97 -0.06 3.73 7.77
CA ALA A 97 0.49 3.78 6.42
C ALA A 97 1.57 2.70 6.24
N VAL A 98 1.42 1.91 5.19
CA VAL A 98 2.37 0.86 4.83
C VAL A 98 2.71 0.91 3.34
N ALA A 99 3.99 0.82 3.00
CA ALA A 99 4.44 0.64 1.63
C ALA A 99 4.66 -0.85 1.35
N LEU A 100 4.09 -1.34 0.26
CA LEU A 100 4.18 -2.75 -0.14
C LEU A 100 4.58 -2.89 -1.62
N PRO A 101 5.37 -3.92 -1.97
CA PRO A 101 5.76 -4.23 -3.33
C PRO A 101 4.76 -5.18 -3.98
N PHE A 102 4.44 -4.96 -5.24
CA PHE A 102 3.58 -5.85 -6.03
C PHE A 102 4.24 -6.14 -7.38
N ASN A 103 4.43 -7.42 -7.69
CA ASN A 103 4.86 -7.89 -9.01
C ASN A 103 6.11 -7.15 -9.56
N LEU A 104 7.11 -6.91 -8.71
CA LEU A 104 8.26 -6.06 -9.03
C LEU A 104 9.09 -6.56 -10.22
N VAL A 105 9.03 -7.85 -10.52
CA VAL A 105 9.86 -8.53 -11.53
C VAL A 105 9.08 -8.89 -12.79
N ALA A 106 7.77 -8.66 -12.80
CA ALA A 106 6.95 -8.96 -13.97
C ALA A 106 7.26 -7.96 -15.11
N PRO A 107 7.33 -8.43 -16.37
CA PRO A 107 7.43 -7.51 -17.51
C PRO A 107 6.26 -6.54 -17.49
N ALA A 108 6.50 -5.29 -17.88
CA ALA A 108 5.49 -4.21 -17.88
C ALA A 108 4.23 -4.54 -18.70
N SER A 109 4.31 -5.52 -19.59
CA SER A 109 3.21 -6.02 -20.44
C SER A 109 2.41 -7.17 -19.84
N SER A 110 2.93 -7.85 -18.81
CA SER A 110 2.14 -8.85 -18.10
C SER A 110 1.20 -8.13 -17.15
N GLY A 111 -0.11 -8.31 -17.33
CA GLY A 111 -1.07 -7.99 -16.30
C GLY A 111 -0.62 -8.63 -14.97
N ILE A 112 -1.12 -8.14 -13.86
CA ILE A 112 -0.79 -8.74 -12.57
C ILE A 112 -1.25 -10.20 -12.65
N ASP A 113 -0.28 -11.12 -12.83
CA ASP A 113 -0.56 -12.52 -12.78
C ASP A 113 -1.08 -12.84 -11.38
N ARG A 114 -2.41 -12.91 -11.28
CA ARG A 114 -3.20 -13.34 -10.14
C ARG A 114 -2.55 -12.99 -8.80
N LEU A 115 -2.99 -11.89 -8.22
CA LEU A 115 -2.70 -11.64 -6.80
C LEU A 115 -2.96 -12.93 -6.03
N THR A 116 -1.91 -13.50 -5.47
CA THR A 116 -2.07 -14.72 -4.69
C THR A 116 -3.01 -14.42 -3.52
N PRO A 117 -3.75 -15.41 -3.01
CA PRO A 117 -4.63 -15.22 -1.84
C PRO A 117 -3.96 -14.61 -0.61
N ALA A 118 -2.62 -14.57 -0.58
CA ALA A 118 -1.83 -13.97 0.49
C ALA A 118 -1.79 -12.43 0.48
N TRP A 119 -2.18 -11.78 -0.63
CA TRP A 119 -2.18 -10.33 -0.74
C TRP A 119 -3.47 -9.70 -0.21
N HIS A 120 -3.61 -9.68 1.11
CA HIS A 120 -4.67 -8.98 1.82
C HIS A 120 -4.05 -8.02 2.83
N PRO A 121 -3.62 -6.80 2.40
CA PRO A 121 -3.05 -5.83 3.32
C PRO A 121 -4.00 -5.56 4.48
N LEU A 122 -3.48 -5.67 5.69
CA LEU A 122 -4.19 -5.34 6.91
C LEU A 122 -3.59 -4.05 7.46
N LEU A 123 -4.41 -3.02 7.58
CA LEU A 123 -4.05 -1.73 8.15
C LEU A 123 -4.61 -1.66 9.58
N ARG A 124 -3.78 -1.23 10.52
CA ARG A 124 -4.11 -1.25 11.94
C ARG A 124 -4.15 0.15 12.51
N LEU A 125 -5.34 0.64 12.80
CA LEU A 125 -5.53 1.96 13.41
C LEU A 125 -5.42 1.89 14.93
N SER A 126 -4.79 2.90 15.52
CA SER A 126 -4.69 3.06 16.97
C SER A 126 -5.61 4.16 17.44
N PRO A 127 -6.23 4.03 18.63
CA PRO A 127 -6.93 5.15 19.24
C PRO A 127 -5.96 6.33 19.39
N ALA A 128 -6.43 7.53 19.07
CA ALA A 128 -5.65 8.72 19.38
C ALA A 128 -5.45 8.83 20.90
N PRO A 129 -4.21 9.04 21.39
CA PRO A 129 -3.95 9.25 22.80
C PRO A 129 -4.79 10.41 23.34
N SER A 130 -5.15 10.38 24.62
CA SER A 130 -5.83 11.51 25.25
C SER A 130 -4.87 12.69 25.50
N GLY A 131 -5.43 13.89 25.61
CA GLY A 131 -4.67 15.09 25.95
C GLY A 131 -3.92 15.74 24.79
N ASP A 132 -2.90 16.52 25.13
CA ASP A 132 -2.18 17.35 24.14
C ASP A 132 -1.44 16.54 23.07
N ILE A 133 -0.86 15.41 23.43
CA ILE A 133 -0.13 14.54 22.48
C ILE A 133 -1.10 14.02 21.42
N GLY A 134 -2.27 13.51 21.84
CA GLY A 134 -3.25 13.01 20.89
C GLY A 134 -3.80 14.10 19.97
N ARG A 135 -4.02 15.31 20.51
CA ARG A 135 -4.42 16.46 19.70
C ARG A 135 -3.35 16.84 18.67
N ILE A 136 -2.08 16.88 19.08
CA ILE A 136 -0.96 17.18 18.15
C ILE A 136 -0.87 16.12 17.05
N LEU A 137 -0.96 14.83 17.39
CA LEU A 137 -0.92 13.74 16.41
C LEU A 137 -2.13 13.78 15.48
N GLY A 138 -3.33 14.07 16.01
CA GLY A 138 -4.56 14.22 15.21
C GLY A 138 -4.46 15.39 14.23
N ASP A 139 -4.06 16.56 14.70
CA ASP A 139 -3.87 17.76 13.86
C ASP A 139 -2.79 17.53 12.79
N ALA A 140 -1.71 16.83 13.15
CA ALA A 140 -0.64 16.49 12.20
C ALA A 140 -1.11 15.47 11.15
N ALA A 141 -1.92 14.47 11.54
CA ALA A 141 -2.50 13.50 10.62
C ALA A 141 -3.46 14.17 9.63
N GLU A 142 -4.36 15.04 10.11
CA GLU A 142 -5.25 15.82 9.26
C GLU A 142 -4.48 16.70 8.27
N ALA A 143 -3.45 17.40 8.74
CA ALA A 143 -2.60 18.21 7.89
C ALA A 143 -1.83 17.35 6.85
N ALA A 144 -1.38 16.15 7.24
CA ALA A 144 -0.71 15.22 6.32
C ALA A 144 -1.64 14.69 5.22
N LEU A 145 -2.89 14.36 5.55
CA LEU A 145 -3.90 13.98 4.57
C LEU A 145 -4.20 15.11 3.58
N ALA A 146 -4.21 16.35 4.06
CA ALA A 146 -4.35 17.55 3.24
C ALA A 146 -3.05 17.96 2.51
N ARG A 147 -1.96 17.18 2.63
CA ARG A 147 -0.63 17.47 2.03
C ARG A 147 -0.04 18.81 2.47
N ARG A 148 -0.32 19.26 3.69
CA ARG A 148 0.12 20.52 4.27
C ARG A 148 1.40 20.34 5.09
N ALA A 149 2.54 20.14 4.40
CA ALA A 149 3.86 19.98 5.06
C ALA A 149 4.22 21.18 5.98
N ASP A 150 3.81 22.38 5.60
CA ASP A 150 3.95 23.60 6.39
C ASP A 150 3.29 23.51 7.78
N ARG A 151 2.26 22.69 7.94
CA ARG A 151 1.58 22.44 9.22
C ARG A 151 2.07 21.18 9.93
N VAL A 152 2.41 20.12 9.18
CA VAL A 152 2.88 18.86 9.76
C VAL A 152 4.20 19.03 10.51
N THR A 153 5.19 19.67 9.89
CA THR A 153 6.53 19.81 10.47
C THR A 153 6.54 20.47 11.84
N PRO A 154 5.91 21.66 12.07
CA PRO A 154 5.90 22.25 13.39
C PRO A 154 5.11 21.45 14.43
N LEU A 155 4.08 20.69 14.04
CA LEU A 155 3.34 19.82 14.96
C LEU A 155 4.20 18.63 15.41
N LEU A 156 4.85 17.94 14.48
CA LEU A 156 5.72 16.81 14.81
C LEU A 156 6.98 17.25 15.58
N SER A 157 7.50 18.46 15.35
CA SER A 157 8.62 19.00 16.12
C SER A 157 8.31 19.11 17.61
N ARG A 158 7.06 19.33 18.00
CA ARG A 158 6.62 19.33 19.42
C ARG A 158 6.70 17.95 20.08
N LEU A 159 6.76 16.90 19.28
CA LEU A 159 6.89 15.50 19.74
C LEU A 159 8.34 15.00 19.61
N ALA A 160 9.27 15.85 19.16
CA ALA A 160 10.65 15.45 18.89
C ALA A 160 11.36 14.87 20.12
N ASP A 161 11.05 15.35 21.32
CA ASP A 161 11.64 14.87 22.58
C ASP A 161 10.85 13.74 23.25
N SER A 162 9.79 13.24 22.62
CA SER A 162 9.01 12.12 23.16
C SER A 162 9.90 10.89 23.34
N ASN A 163 9.73 10.22 24.49
CA ASN A 163 10.33 8.92 24.79
C ASN A 163 9.33 7.77 24.68
N ASP A 164 8.08 8.07 24.35
CA ASP A 164 7.03 7.07 24.14
C ASP A 164 7.18 6.45 22.73
N PRO A 165 7.43 5.13 22.65
CA PRO A 165 7.65 4.46 21.37
C PRO A 165 6.41 4.50 20.46
N ASP A 166 5.20 4.50 21.02
CA ASP A 166 3.96 4.53 20.25
C ASP A 166 3.73 5.92 19.65
N VAL A 167 4.05 6.99 20.39
CA VAL A 167 4.02 8.38 19.89
C VAL A 167 5.01 8.56 18.75
N LEU A 168 6.24 8.05 18.92
CA LEU A 168 7.28 8.13 17.89
C LEU A 168 6.90 7.34 16.62
N ALA A 169 6.34 6.13 16.80
CA ALA A 169 5.88 5.31 15.68
C ALA A 169 4.69 5.95 14.95
N ALA A 170 3.74 6.54 15.69
CA ALA A 170 2.62 7.28 15.09
C ALA A 170 3.10 8.51 14.30
N ALA A 171 4.03 9.28 14.84
CA ALA A 171 4.64 10.40 14.13
C ALA A 171 5.36 9.94 12.85
N GLY A 172 6.06 8.80 12.90
CA GLY A 172 6.67 8.17 11.73
C GLY A 172 5.63 7.79 10.67
N SER A 173 4.51 7.19 11.08
CA SER A 173 3.40 6.85 10.16
C SER A 173 2.81 8.11 9.50
N ILE A 174 2.67 9.22 10.23
CA ILE A 174 2.22 10.50 9.68
C ILE A 174 3.22 11.02 8.61
N CYS A 175 4.53 10.85 8.81
CA CYS A 175 5.53 11.17 7.78
C CYS A 175 5.38 10.27 6.54
N LEU A 176 5.04 8.98 6.71
CA LEU A 176 4.75 8.09 5.57
C LEU A 176 3.50 8.53 4.79
N LEU A 177 2.46 9.07 5.46
CA LEU A 177 1.32 9.69 4.77
C LEU A 177 1.76 10.82 3.85
N MET A 178 2.77 11.61 4.26
CA MET A 178 3.37 12.68 3.46
C MET A 178 4.31 12.17 2.37
N ARG A 179 4.61 10.87 2.32
CA ARG A 179 5.62 10.25 1.47
C ARG A 179 7.06 10.67 1.83
N GLU A 180 7.26 11.13 3.06
CA GLU A 180 8.55 11.60 3.58
C GLU A 180 9.28 10.48 4.34
N ALA A 181 9.71 9.44 3.62
CA ALA A 181 10.38 8.28 4.20
C ALA A 181 11.68 8.64 4.93
N ALA A 182 12.41 9.64 4.45
CA ALA A 182 13.65 10.10 5.09
C ALA A 182 13.39 10.70 6.48
N THR A 183 12.29 11.43 6.65
CA THR A 183 11.85 12.01 7.93
C THR A 183 11.23 10.97 8.85
N ALA A 184 10.50 9.99 8.29
CA ALA A 184 9.86 8.91 9.05
C ALA A 184 10.88 7.99 9.73
N ARG A 185 11.95 7.66 9.03
CA ARG A 185 12.93 6.64 9.44
C ARG A 185 13.60 6.90 10.81
N PRO A 186 14.13 8.10 11.12
CA PRO A 186 14.69 8.37 12.44
C PRO A 186 13.66 8.26 13.57
N LEU A 187 12.38 8.54 13.32
CA LEU A 187 11.31 8.39 14.31
C LEU A 187 11.07 6.90 14.62
N PHE A 188 10.95 6.05 13.61
CA PHE A 188 10.83 4.60 13.81
C PHE A 188 12.05 4.00 14.50
N ARG A 189 13.26 4.44 14.15
CA ARG A 189 14.49 3.98 14.81
C ARG A 189 14.46 4.31 16.29
N ARG A 190 14.14 5.54 16.66
CA ARG A 190 13.99 5.93 18.07
C ARG A 190 12.91 5.14 18.79
N ALA A 191 11.77 4.87 18.12
CA ALA A 191 10.75 4.00 18.69
C ALA A 191 11.30 2.60 19.00
N LEU A 192 12.09 2.00 18.10
CA LEU A 192 12.73 0.70 18.28
C LEU A 192 13.84 0.70 19.35
N GLU A 193 14.52 1.82 19.56
CA GLU A 193 15.47 1.98 20.68
C GLU A 193 14.76 1.91 22.04
N ARG A 194 13.49 2.30 22.11
CA ARG A 194 12.66 2.27 23.33
C ARG A 194 11.88 0.97 23.47
N ASP A 195 11.31 0.48 22.37
CA ASP A 195 10.63 -0.81 22.30
C ASP A 195 11.11 -1.62 21.07
N PRO A 196 12.12 -2.49 21.23
CA PRO A 196 12.63 -3.33 20.15
C PRO A 196 11.61 -4.32 19.58
N LYS A 197 10.45 -4.50 20.25
CA LYS A 197 9.38 -5.40 19.81
C LYS A 197 8.19 -4.65 19.21
N SER A 198 8.30 -3.34 19.00
CA SER A 198 7.25 -2.56 18.34
C SER A 198 7.04 -3.04 16.90
N PHE A 199 5.92 -3.72 16.67
CA PHE A 199 5.50 -4.17 15.34
C PHE A 199 5.37 -2.98 14.38
N ARG A 200 4.67 -1.91 14.82
CA ARG A 200 4.43 -0.71 14.02
C ARG A 200 5.75 -0.04 13.60
N ALA A 201 6.67 0.14 14.52
CA ALA A 201 7.95 0.76 14.22
C ALA A 201 8.81 -0.11 13.27
N THR A 202 8.80 -1.44 13.46
CA THR A 202 9.52 -2.38 12.58
C THR A 202 8.91 -2.38 11.17
N LEU A 203 7.58 -2.39 11.06
CA LEU A 203 6.86 -2.29 9.77
C LEU A 203 7.13 -0.95 9.08
N GLY A 204 7.15 0.15 9.86
CA GLY A 204 7.47 1.49 9.39
C GLY A 204 8.90 1.61 8.87
N MET A 205 9.87 0.95 9.50
CA MET A 205 11.26 0.86 8.98
C MET A 205 11.29 0.17 7.60
N GLY A 206 10.58 -0.95 7.44
CA GLY A 206 10.46 -1.64 6.17
C GLY A 206 9.82 -0.78 5.08
N SER A 207 8.71 -0.13 5.41
CA SER A 207 8.03 0.81 4.52
C SER A 207 8.92 1.97 4.11
N SER A 208 9.64 2.58 5.05
CA SER A 208 10.57 3.68 4.78
C SER A 208 11.73 3.24 3.88
N ALA A 209 12.29 2.05 4.12
CA ALA A 209 13.36 1.49 3.30
C ALA A 209 12.85 1.21 1.87
N LEU A 210 11.65 0.62 1.73
CA LEU A 210 11.06 0.35 0.43
C LEU A 210 10.78 1.62 -0.36
N MET A 211 10.26 2.66 0.28
CA MET A 211 10.04 3.96 -0.34
C MET A 211 11.36 4.62 -0.81
N GLN A 212 12.48 4.30 -0.18
CA GLN A 212 13.83 4.72 -0.57
C GLN A 212 14.51 3.73 -1.53
N ARG A 213 13.80 2.72 -2.03
CA ARG A 213 14.29 1.65 -2.92
C ARG A 213 15.39 0.77 -2.30
N ASN A 214 15.51 0.77 -0.99
CA ASN A 214 16.42 -0.14 -0.29
C ASN A 214 15.71 -1.49 -0.06
N VAL A 215 15.77 -2.35 -1.07
CA VAL A 215 15.05 -3.63 -1.13
C VAL A 215 15.50 -4.57 -0.01
N ASP A 216 16.79 -4.65 0.25
CA ASP A 216 17.37 -5.58 1.23
C ASP A 216 16.97 -5.22 2.66
N GLU A 217 17.05 -3.95 2.98
CA GLU A 217 16.63 -3.44 4.29
C GLU A 217 15.13 -3.59 4.49
N ALA A 218 14.33 -3.30 3.45
CA ALA A 218 12.89 -3.50 3.48
C ALA A 218 12.53 -4.97 3.75
N ALA A 219 13.16 -5.92 3.03
CA ALA A 219 12.93 -7.35 3.23
C ALA A 219 13.29 -7.80 4.66
N LYS A 220 14.42 -7.33 5.19
CA LYS A 220 14.85 -7.62 6.57
C LYS A 220 13.87 -7.07 7.61
N ALA A 221 13.43 -5.82 7.45
CA ALA A 221 12.49 -5.21 8.38
C ALA A 221 11.11 -5.87 8.31
N PHE A 222 10.60 -6.21 7.12
CA PHE A 222 9.34 -6.94 6.99
C PHE A 222 9.43 -8.37 7.58
N ALA A 223 10.58 -9.04 7.48
CA ALA A 223 10.80 -10.32 8.16
C ALA A 223 10.72 -10.15 9.69
N GLY A 224 11.36 -9.13 10.23
CA GLY A 224 11.26 -8.79 11.65
C GLY A 224 9.81 -8.50 12.09
N ALA A 225 9.07 -7.70 11.31
CA ALA A 225 7.66 -7.41 11.60
C ALA A 225 6.80 -8.68 11.55
N ARG A 226 6.99 -9.53 10.54
CA ARG A 226 6.28 -10.82 10.43
C ARG A 226 6.50 -11.71 11.67
N ASP A 227 7.70 -11.72 12.21
CA ASP A 227 8.05 -12.57 13.35
C ASP A 227 7.50 -11.99 14.68
N LEU A 228 7.20 -10.69 14.72
CA LEU A 228 6.58 -10.02 15.88
C LEU A 228 5.06 -10.21 15.94
N THR A 229 4.40 -10.38 14.79
CA THR A 229 2.93 -10.52 14.78
C THR A 229 2.47 -11.97 14.90
N LYS A 230 1.34 -12.17 15.59
CA LYS A 230 0.60 -13.45 15.62
C LYS A 230 -0.58 -13.46 14.65
N ASP A 231 -0.92 -12.31 14.07
CA ASP A 231 -2.02 -12.18 13.14
C ASP A 231 -1.69 -12.90 11.83
N LYS A 232 -2.63 -13.75 11.37
CA LYS A 232 -2.42 -14.58 10.19
C LYS A 232 -2.42 -13.76 8.90
N ASP A 233 -3.27 -12.75 8.82
CA ASP A 233 -3.39 -11.89 7.65
C ASP A 233 -2.14 -11.01 7.53
N GLU A 234 -1.63 -10.45 8.66
CA GLU A 234 -0.36 -9.72 8.69
C GLU A 234 0.82 -10.60 8.26
N ARG A 235 0.93 -11.78 8.81
CA ARG A 235 1.98 -12.75 8.41
C ARG A 235 1.89 -13.10 6.92
N GLY A 236 0.68 -13.23 6.39
CA GLY A 236 0.40 -13.56 5.01
C GLY A 236 0.94 -12.50 4.05
N TYR A 237 0.50 -11.27 4.20
CA TYR A 237 0.92 -10.21 3.28
C TYR A 237 2.41 -9.84 3.45
N LEU A 238 2.96 -9.89 4.66
CA LEU A 238 4.39 -9.67 4.87
C LEU A 238 5.25 -10.76 4.22
N SER A 239 4.82 -12.03 4.30
CA SER A 239 5.52 -13.12 3.60
C SER A 239 5.48 -12.93 2.08
N ALA A 240 4.36 -12.48 1.53
CA ALA A 240 4.25 -12.16 0.12
C ALA A 240 5.16 -10.98 -0.28
N ALA A 241 5.19 -9.92 0.52
CA ALA A 241 6.07 -8.77 0.30
C ALA A 241 7.55 -9.17 0.30
N ILE A 242 7.98 -9.97 1.28
CA ILE A 242 9.35 -10.49 1.37
C ILE A 242 9.70 -11.32 0.13
N ALA A 243 8.79 -12.18 -0.32
CA ALA A 243 9.02 -13.00 -1.52
C ALA A 243 9.21 -12.14 -2.77
N GLU A 244 8.43 -11.09 -2.95
CA GLU A 244 8.59 -10.13 -4.06
C GLU A 244 9.91 -9.37 -4.00
N LEU A 245 10.33 -8.92 -2.82
CA LEU A 245 11.60 -8.21 -2.64
C LEU A 245 12.79 -9.12 -2.93
N ASN A 246 12.75 -10.39 -2.49
CA ASN A 246 13.78 -11.36 -2.77
C ASN A 246 13.90 -11.68 -4.27
N LYS A 247 12.78 -11.77 -5.00
CA LYS A 247 12.80 -11.90 -6.46
C LYS A 247 13.47 -10.70 -7.12
N ALA A 248 13.10 -9.48 -6.72
CA ALA A 248 13.68 -8.25 -7.24
C ALA A 248 15.18 -8.16 -6.98
N HIS A 249 15.64 -8.51 -5.77
CA HIS A 249 17.06 -8.59 -5.41
C HIS A 249 17.82 -9.54 -6.33
N ASN A 250 17.31 -10.77 -6.55
CA ASN A 250 17.96 -11.77 -7.38
C ASN A 250 18.07 -11.32 -8.85
N VAL A 251 17.04 -10.67 -9.39
CA VAL A 251 17.08 -10.12 -10.76
C VAL A 251 18.12 -9.01 -10.89
N MET A 252 18.18 -8.09 -9.93
CA MET A 252 19.20 -7.03 -9.93
C MET A 252 20.61 -7.60 -9.88
N ARG A 253 20.88 -8.64 -9.09
CA ARG A 253 22.21 -9.29 -9.03
C ARG A 253 22.59 -10.09 -10.27
N ALA A 254 21.61 -10.62 -11.00
CA ALA A 254 21.85 -11.35 -12.25
C ALA A 254 22.13 -10.44 -13.45
N THR A 255 21.86 -9.13 -13.32
CA THR A 255 22.01 -8.14 -14.41
C THR A 255 23.34 -7.38 -14.34
N TYR A 256 24.13 -7.58 -13.29
CA TYR A 256 25.48 -7.04 -13.09
C TYR A 256 26.50 -8.17 -12.92
#